data_aac317dc506f46887802b4479b91fbb6
#
_entry.id   aac317dc506f46887802b4479b91fbb6
#
_cell.length_a   1.000
_cell.length_b   1.000
_cell.length_c   1.000
_cell.angle_alpha   90.00
_cell.angle_beta   90.00
_cell.angle_gamma   90.00
#
_symmetry.space_group_name_H-M   'P 1'
#
loop_
_entity.id
_entity.type
_entity.pdbx_description
1 polymer ?
#
loop_
_entity_poly.entity_id
_entity_poly.type
_entity_poly.pdbx_seq_one_letter_code
_entity_poly.pdbx_strand_id
1 'polypeptide(L)'
;QFRLNNLGRAILFYERALVLAPFDRDIKSSLEYANSLSTDKINGYESFFLVDWFSAIGKIFNTNQWAFVGIGLFVFALVLGLIFLFASVLSVRKISFYVGLLSMIFSIISLIYAFTERQYLVDNPYAIVMEGSVSVKASPSITGKEIFLLHEGTKVKVVDSQNRWKKIEIADKRVGWVPQNTVEGI
;
A
#
# COMPACT_ATOMS: atom_id res chain seq x y z
N GLN A 1 -18.57 -12.40 -8.83
CA GLN A 1 -17.44 -13.05 -9.54
C GLN A 1 -17.13 -14.42 -8.93
N PHE A 2 -17.03 -14.50 -7.59
CA PHE A 2 -16.77 -15.76 -6.88
C PHE A 2 -17.79 -16.89 -7.26
N ARG A 3 -19.07 -16.55 -7.32
CA ARG A 3 -20.13 -17.48 -7.75
C ARG A 3 -20.02 -17.95 -9.20
N LEU A 4 -19.22 -17.27 -10.02
CA LEU A 4 -18.96 -17.61 -11.43
C LEU A 4 -17.69 -18.46 -11.62
N ASN A 5 -17.15 -19.01 -10.55
CA ASN A 5 -15.95 -19.83 -10.52
C ASN A 5 -14.70 -19.12 -11.12
N ASN A 6 -14.57 -17.81 -10.90
CA ASN A 6 -13.45 -17.00 -11.34
C ASN A 6 -12.75 -16.43 -10.11
N LEU A 7 -11.84 -17.22 -9.54
CA LEU A 7 -11.17 -16.93 -8.28
C LEU A 7 -10.25 -15.70 -8.39
N GLY A 8 -9.45 -15.62 -9.46
CA GLY A 8 -8.52 -14.52 -9.66
C GLY A 8 -9.22 -13.17 -9.74
N ARG A 9 -10.34 -13.09 -10.47
CA ARG A 9 -11.14 -11.87 -10.51
C ARG A 9 -11.78 -11.52 -9.18
N ALA A 10 -12.23 -12.51 -8.41
CA ALA A 10 -12.78 -12.24 -7.08
C ALA A 10 -11.73 -11.64 -6.16
N ILE A 11 -10.54 -12.22 -6.11
CA ILE A 11 -9.40 -11.72 -5.34
C ILE A 11 -9.01 -10.31 -5.82
N LEU A 12 -8.91 -10.08 -7.11
CA LEU A 12 -8.58 -8.77 -7.68
C LEU A 12 -9.57 -7.68 -7.23
N PHE A 13 -10.88 -7.96 -7.31
CA PHE A 13 -11.89 -6.98 -6.90
C PHE A 13 -11.92 -6.74 -5.38
N TYR A 14 -11.67 -7.77 -4.56
CA TYR A 14 -11.54 -7.58 -3.11
C TYR A 14 -10.29 -6.76 -2.77
N GLU A 15 -9.17 -7.00 -3.43
CA GLU A 15 -7.95 -6.20 -3.24
C GLU A 15 -8.18 -4.74 -3.64
N ARG A 16 -8.81 -4.48 -4.80
CA ARG A 16 -9.20 -3.13 -5.22
C ARG A 16 -10.17 -2.47 -4.25
N ALA A 17 -11.12 -3.22 -3.72
CA ALA A 17 -12.06 -2.72 -2.72
C ALA A 17 -11.35 -2.37 -1.41
N LEU A 18 -10.35 -3.15 -0.96
CA LEU A 18 -9.53 -2.85 0.21
C LEU A 18 -8.65 -1.61 0.03
N VAL A 19 -8.18 -1.33 -1.19
CA VAL A 19 -7.49 -0.07 -1.49
C VAL A 19 -8.42 1.13 -1.25
N LEU A 20 -9.71 1.02 -1.58
CA LEU A 20 -10.70 2.08 -1.39
C LEU A 20 -11.27 2.14 0.04
N ALA A 21 -11.42 0.98 0.69
CA ALA A 21 -11.99 0.84 2.03
C ALA A 21 -11.13 -0.09 2.91
N PRO A 22 -9.95 0.35 3.36
CA PRO A 22 -8.93 -0.51 4.01
C PRO A 22 -9.36 -1.06 5.39
N PHE A 23 -10.42 -0.51 5.99
CA PHE A 23 -10.91 -0.93 7.31
C PHE A 23 -12.19 -1.76 7.26
N ASP A 24 -12.71 -2.02 6.06
CA ASP A 24 -13.92 -2.83 5.91
C ASP A 24 -13.61 -4.30 6.25
N ARG A 25 -14.22 -4.77 7.36
CA ARG A 25 -14.00 -6.13 7.86
C ARG A 25 -14.64 -7.19 6.97
N ASP A 26 -15.73 -6.87 6.31
CA ASP A 26 -16.45 -7.80 5.46
C ASP A 26 -15.67 -8.06 4.17
N ILE A 27 -15.07 -7.02 3.60
CA ILE A 27 -14.18 -7.15 2.45
C ILE A 27 -12.94 -7.96 2.83
N LYS A 28 -12.33 -7.66 3.99
CA LYS A 28 -11.15 -8.39 4.47
C LYS A 28 -11.43 -9.87 4.69
N SER A 29 -12.51 -10.21 5.38
CA SER A 29 -12.91 -11.61 5.62
C SER A 29 -13.23 -12.34 4.30
N SER A 30 -13.86 -11.65 3.34
CA SER A 30 -14.15 -12.19 2.02
C SER A 30 -12.89 -12.46 1.21
N LEU A 31 -11.89 -11.57 1.30
CA LEU A 31 -10.59 -11.76 0.67
C LEU A 31 -9.81 -12.92 1.30
N GLU A 32 -9.78 -13.01 2.64
CA GLU A 32 -9.15 -14.13 3.36
C GLU A 32 -9.77 -15.47 2.96
N TYR A 33 -11.09 -15.53 2.85
CA TYR A 33 -11.79 -16.71 2.36
C TYR A 33 -11.42 -17.04 0.91
N ALA A 34 -11.40 -16.05 0.01
CA ALA A 34 -10.99 -16.25 -1.37
C ALA A 34 -9.54 -16.73 -1.48
N ASN A 35 -8.62 -16.15 -0.70
CA ASN A 35 -7.21 -16.56 -0.65
C ASN A 35 -7.04 -17.99 -0.09
N SER A 36 -7.90 -18.44 0.82
CA SER A 36 -7.86 -19.80 1.35
C SER A 36 -8.17 -20.87 0.28
N LEU A 37 -8.84 -20.48 -0.79
CA LEU A 37 -9.17 -21.34 -1.93
C LEU A 37 -8.11 -21.30 -3.03
N SER A 38 -7.17 -20.37 -2.98
CA SER A 38 -6.04 -20.33 -3.92
C SER A 38 -5.12 -21.53 -3.71
N THR A 39 -4.62 -22.05 -4.81
CA THR A 39 -3.68 -23.20 -4.80
C THR A 39 -2.35 -22.82 -4.20
N ASP A 40 -1.87 -21.60 -4.49
CA ASP A 40 -0.60 -21.10 -3.99
C ASP A 40 -0.81 -20.46 -2.60
N LYS A 41 -0.57 -21.23 -1.55
CA LYS A 41 -0.53 -20.71 -0.18
C LYS A 41 0.78 -19.95 0.05
N ILE A 42 0.96 -18.86 -0.65
CA ILE A 42 2.11 -17.97 -0.40
C ILE A 42 1.73 -17.13 0.82
N ASN A 43 2.36 -17.40 1.96
CA ASN A 43 2.23 -16.55 3.14
C ASN A 43 2.54 -15.12 2.71
N GLY A 44 1.63 -14.20 3.01
CA GLY A 44 1.71 -12.82 2.55
C GLY A 44 3.06 -12.19 2.86
N TYR A 45 3.42 -11.13 2.14
CA TYR A 45 4.64 -10.38 2.40
C TYR A 45 4.75 -10.11 3.90
N GLU A 46 5.74 -10.73 4.57
CA GLU A 46 6.05 -10.42 5.96
C GLU A 46 6.53 -8.97 5.98
N SER A 47 5.63 -8.06 6.28
CA SER A 47 5.99 -6.70 6.60
C SER A 47 6.59 -6.67 8.00
N PHE A 48 7.65 -5.91 8.16
CA PHE A 48 8.24 -5.68 9.49
C PHE A 48 7.13 -5.07 10.36
N PHE A 49 6.90 -5.59 11.58
CA PHE A 49 5.77 -5.16 12.43
C PHE A 49 5.69 -3.63 12.62
N LEU A 50 6.84 -2.94 12.59
CA LEU A 50 6.89 -1.47 12.63
C LEU A 50 6.29 -0.83 11.36
N VAL A 51 6.51 -1.45 10.19
CA VAL A 51 5.91 -0.97 8.92
C VAL A 51 4.41 -1.16 8.94
N ASP A 52 3.92 -2.29 9.49
CA ASP A 52 2.49 -2.56 9.65
C ASP A 52 1.86 -1.60 10.64
N TRP A 53 2.54 -1.30 11.75
CA TRP A 53 2.09 -0.33 12.74
C TRP A 53 2.04 1.09 12.16
N PHE A 54 3.10 1.53 11.44
CA PHE A 54 3.11 2.81 10.74
C PHE A 54 2.02 2.88 9.65
N SER A 55 1.85 1.82 8.87
CA SER A 55 0.81 1.76 7.84
C SER A 55 -0.60 1.74 8.45
N ALA A 56 -0.78 1.11 9.61
CA ALA A 56 -2.05 1.11 10.33
C ALA A 56 -2.42 2.52 10.83
N ILE A 57 -1.44 3.28 11.35
CA ILE A 57 -1.64 4.69 11.73
C ILE A 57 -1.96 5.54 10.49
N GLY A 58 -1.21 5.35 9.40
CA GLY A 58 -1.44 6.07 8.14
C GLY A 58 -2.86 5.87 7.59
N LYS A 59 -3.42 4.68 7.79
CA LYS A 59 -4.77 4.31 7.34
C LYS A 59 -5.92 4.80 8.23
N ILE A 60 -5.64 5.41 9.41
CA ILE A 60 -6.68 5.95 10.31
C ILE A 60 -7.44 7.10 9.63
N PHE A 61 -6.78 7.87 8.80
CA PHE A 61 -7.37 8.98 8.06
C PHE A 61 -7.17 8.79 6.55
N ASN A 62 -8.12 9.27 5.76
CA ASN A 62 -7.95 9.35 4.31
C ASN A 62 -6.86 10.38 3.96
N THR A 63 -6.25 10.26 2.78
CA THR A 63 -5.23 11.18 2.25
C THR A 63 -5.59 12.65 2.45
N ASN A 64 -6.85 13.02 2.13
CA ASN A 64 -7.33 14.40 2.30
C ASN A 64 -7.40 14.82 3.77
N GLN A 65 -7.81 13.92 4.67
CA GLN A 65 -7.88 14.21 6.11
C GLN A 65 -6.49 14.40 6.71
N TRP A 66 -5.49 13.59 6.30
CA TRP A 66 -4.10 13.79 6.69
C TRP A 66 -3.56 15.15 6.23
N ALA A 67 -3.90 15.57 5.00
CA ALA A 67 -3.51 16.88 4.49
C ALA A 67 -4.14 18.02 5.31
N PHE A 68 -5.44 17.94 5.63
CA PHE A 68 -6.13 18.93 6.46
C PHE A 68 -5.56 19.01 7.89
N VAL A 69 -5.28 17.87 8.52
CA VAL A 69 -4.65 17.82 9.84
C VAL A 69 -3.25 18.45 9.79
N GLY A 70 -2.46 18.11 8.77
CA GLY A 70 -1.11 18.68 8.59
C GLY A 70 -1.13 20.19 8.42
N ILE A 71 -2.00 20.71 7.57
CA ILE A 71 -2.16 22.17 7.36
C ILE A 71 -2.66 22.84 8.63
N GLY A 72 -3.66 22.26 9.32
CA GLY A 72 -4.19 22.81 10.58
C GLY A 72 -3.12 22.90 11.67
N LEU A 73 -2.30 21.84 11.84
CA LEU A 73 -1.18 21.85 12.79
C LEU A 73 -0.10 22.84 12.40
N PHE A 74 0.15 23.03 11.11
CA PHE A 74 1.08 24.04 10.63
C PHE A 74 0.64 25.46 10.97
N VAL A 75 -0.62 25.80 10.67
CA VAL A 75 -1.20 27.11 11.01
C VAL A 75 -1.19 27.33 12.52
N PHE A 76 -1.53 26.30 13.30
CA PHE A 76 -1.47 26.36 14.76
C PHE A 76 -0.04 26.61 15.28
N ALA A 77 0.96 25.96 14.69
CA ALA A 77 2.37 26.21 15.01
C ALA A 77 2.78 27.66 14.70
N LEU A 78 2.31 28.24 13.58
CA LEU A 78 2.56 29.64 13.25
C LEU A 78 1.93 30.59 14.27
N VAL A 79 0.69 30.33 14.69
CA VAL A 79 0.03 31.14 15.74
C VAL A 79 0.82 31.09 17.07
N LEU A 80 1.27 29.89 17.47
CA LEU A 80 2.12 29.72 18.65
C LEU A 80 3.47 30.43 18.50
N GLY A 81 4.03 30.47 17.30
CA GLY A 81 5.23 31.22 16.97
C GLY A 81 5.02 32.74 17.14
N LEU A 82 3.88 33.27 16.72
CA LEU A 82 3.51 34.67 16.95
C LEU A 82 3.34 34.96 18.46
N ILE A 83 2.65 34.07 19.20
CA ILE A 83 2.52 34.20 20.65
C ILE A 83 3.91 34.20 21.34
N PHE A 84 4.80 33.29 20.87
CA PHE A 84 6.19 33.27 21.40
C PHE A 84 6.92 34.60 21.20
N LEU A 85 6.73 35.27 20.06
CA LEU A 85 7.39 36.54 19.75
C LEU A 85 6.83 37.73 20.59
N PHE A 86 5.50 37.75 20.79
CA PHE A 86 4.81 38.88 21.42
C PHE A 86 4.51 38.67 22.90
N ALA A 87 4.62 37.45 23.44
CA ALA A 87 4.35 37.22 24.86
C ALA A 87 5.40 37.83 25.77
N SER A 88 4.93 38.63 26.74
CA SER A 88 5.79 39.22 27.78
C SER A 88 6.05 38.28 28.95
N VAL A 89 5.19 37.26 29.15
CA VAL A 89 5.26 36.31 30.26
C VAL A 89 6.16 35.13 29.87
N LEU A 90 7.24 34.91 30.65
CA LEU A 90 8.22 33.85 30.40
C LEU A 90 7.62 32.44 30.31
N SER A 91 6.61 32.11 31.12
CA SER A 91 5.97 30.79 31.10
C SER A 91 5.19 30.58 29.82
N VAL A 92 4.44 31.59 29.38
CA VAL A 92 3.68 31.52 28.10
C VAL A 92 4.64 31.35 26.92
N ARG A 93 5.75 32.10 26.94
CA ARG A 93 6.77 32.04 25.90
C ARG A 93 7.40 30.64 25.79
N LYS A 94 7.78 30.03 26.92
CA LYS A 94 8.34 28.68 26.94
C LYS A 94 7.33 27.65 26.46
N ILE A 95 6.10 27.67 26.94
CA ILE A 95 5.04 26.72 26.56
C ILE A 95 4.75 26.83 25.03
N SER A 96 4.56 28.07 24.54
CA SER A 96 4.30 28.30 23.11
C SER A 96 5.42 27.79 22.22
N PHE A 97 6.68 27.91 22.65
CA PHE A 97 7.82 27.40 21.91
C PHE A 97 7.80 25.86 21.81
N TYR A 98 7.67 25.15 22.93
CA TYR A 98 7.69 23.69 22.91
C TYR A 98 6.46 23.10 22.24
N VAL A 99 5.27 23.63 22.48
CA VAL A 99 4.03 23.16 21.83
C VAL A 99 4.05 23.49 20.34
N GLY A 100 4.55 24.67 19.95
CA GLY A 100 4.72 25.04 18.56
C GLY A 100 5.70 24.13 17.81
N LEU A 101 6.85 23.81 18.42
CA LEU A 101 7.83 22.89 17.86
C LEU A 101 7.24 21.49 17.70
N LEU A 102 6.54 20.98 18.72
CA LEU A 102 5.89 19.68 18.66
C LEU A 102 4.82 19.64 17.57
N SER A 103 3.99 20.68 17.48
CA SER A 103 2.97 20.82 16.44
C SER A 103 3.58 20.85 15.04
N MET A 104 4.73 21.50 14.85
CA MET A 104 5.44 21.54 13.59
C MET A 104 5.95 20.15 13.17
N ILE A 105 6.50 19.38 14.13
CA ILE A 105 6.94 18.00 13.87
C ILE A 105 5.76 17.13 13.44
N PHE A 106 4.63 17.18 14.17
CA PHE A 106 3.44 16.43 13.81
C PHE A 106 2.85 16.85 12.46
N SER A 107 2.90 18.14 12.11
CA SER A 107 2.50 18.65 10.81
C SER A 107 3.32 18.02 9.68
N ILE A 108 4.65 17.98 9.82
CA ILE A 108 5.54 17.37 8.84
C ILE A 108 5.22 15.88 8.66
N ILE A 109 5.06 15.14 9.77
CA ILE A 109 4.70 13.73 9.74
C ILE A 109 3.36 13.52 9.01
N SER A 110 2.35 14.34 9.33
CA SER A 110 1.02 14.29 8.70
C SER A 110 1.08 14.53 7.18
N LEU A 111 1.89 15.47 6.73
CA LEU A 111 2.08 15.77 5.32
C LEU A 111 2.85 14.64 4.59
N ILE A 112 3.82 14.02 5.24
CA ILE A 112 4.51 12.85 4.71
C ILE A 112 3.51 11.70 4.50
N TYR A 113 2.63 11.43 5.48
CA TYR A 113 1.59 10.42 5.34
C TYR A 113 0.63 10.74 4.19
N ALA A 114 0.18 11.98 4.05
CA ALA A 114 -0.68 12.40 2.94
C ALA A 114 -0.01 12.17 1.57
N PHE A 115 1.28 12.44 1.47
CA PHE A 115 2.03 12.26 0.23
C PHE A 115 2.27 10.79 -0.11
N THR A 116 2.69 9.99 0.85
CA THR A 116 2.97 8.55 0.64
C THR A 116 1.71 7.77 0.30
N GLU A 117 0.59 8.05 0.96
CA GLU A 117 -0.68 7.39 0.68
C GLU A 117 -1.18 7.69 -0.74
N ARG A 118 -1.04 8.95 -1.20
CA ARG A 118 -1.38 9.33 -2.57
C ARG A 118 -0.54 8.57 -3.60
N GLN A 119 0.76 8.43 -3.36
CA GLN A 119 1.65 7.71 -4.26
C GLN A 119 1.34 6.21 -4.31
N TYR A 120 0.98 5.62 -3.17
CA TYR A 120 0.56 4.21 -3.10
C TYR A 120 -0.73 3.93 -3.88
N LEU A 121 -1.68 4.87 -3.90
CA LEU A 121 -2.93 4.75 -4.66
C LEU A 121 -2.72 4.91 -6.18
N VAL A 122 -1.72 5.68 -6.59
CA VAL A 122 -1.43 5.96 -8.01
C VAL A 122 -0.53 4.90 -8.63
N ASP A 123 0.48 4.44 -7.88
CA ASP A 123 1.53 3.52 -8.36
C ASP A 123 1.48 2.17 -7.64
N ASN A 124 0.26 1.57 -7.50
CA ASN A 124 0.15 0.25 -6.87
C ASN A 124 0.92 -0.80 -7.70
N PRO A 125 2.09 -1.27 -7.21
CA PRO A 125 2.93 -2.19 -7.97
C PRO A 125 2.43 -3.63 -7.92
N TYR A 126 1.27 -3.89 -7.31
CA TYR A 126 0.76 -5.24 -7.15
C TYR A 126 -0.19 -5.63 -8.27
N ALA A 127 -0.16 -6.90 -8.63
CA ALA A 127 -1.03 -7.51 -9.63
C ALA A 127 -1.47 -8.89 -9.16
N ILE A 128 -2.57 -9.38 -9.74
CA ILE A 128 -3.10 -10.72 -9.50
C ILE A 128 -2.92 -11.57 -10.75
N VAL A 129 -2.50 -12.82 -10.59
CA VAL A 129 -2.43 -13.81 -11.66
C VAL A 129 -3.86 -14.19 -12.05
N MET A 130 -4.19 -14.05 -13.35
CA MET A 130 -5.54 -14.23 -13.88
C MET A 130 -5.74 -15.57 -14.59
N GLU A 131 -4.68 -16.22 -15.00
CA GLU A 131 -4.73 -17.52 -15.67
C GLU A 131 -4.59 -18.68 -14.68
N GLY A 132 -5.23 -19.80 -14.95
CA GLY A 132 -5.25 -20.98 -14.08
C GLY A 132 -3.84 -21.46 -13.68
N SER A 133 -2.87 -21.36 -14.59
CA SER A 133 -1.45 -21.59 -14.30
C SER A 133 -0.57 -20.79 -15.25
N VAL A 134 0.46 -20.14 -14.70
CA VAL A 134 1.41 -19.32 -15.45
C VAL A 134 2.83 -19.76 -15.13
N SER A 135 3.58 -20.11 -16.18
CA SER A 135 5.00 -20.45 -16.06
C SER A 135 5.84 -19.18 -15.94
N VAL A 136 6.54 -19.03 -14.81
CA VAL A 136 7.46 -17.93 -14.58
C VAL A 136 8.83 -18.26 -15.16
N LYS A 137 9.37 -17.35 -15.97
CA LYS A 137 10.59 -17.54 -16.74
C LYS A 137 11.77 -16.75 -16.22
N ALA A 138 12.99 -17.23 -16.47
CA ALA A 138 14.23 -16.57 -16.08
C ALA A 138 14.51 -15.30 -16.93
N SER A 139 13.98 -15.24 -18.14
CA SER A 139 14.18 -14.14 -19.08
C SER A 139 12.88 -13.78 -19.81
N PRO A 140 12.70 -12.53 -20.29
CA PRO A 140 11.51 -12.09 -21.00
C PRO A 140 11.48 -12.66 -22.45
N SER A 141 11.37 -14.00 -22.54
CA SER A 141 11.37 -14.73 -23.80
C SER A 141 10.46 -15.95 -23.75
N ILE A 142 9.82 -16.28 -24.86
CA ILE A 142 8.98 -17.47 -24.99
C ILE A 142 9.80 -18.75 -24.76
N THR A 143 11.06 -18.78 -25.20
CA THR A 143 12.02 -19.89 -25.05
C THR A 143 12.81 -19.84 -23.74
N GLY A 144 12.52 -18.85 -22.86
CA GLY A 144 13.18 -18.72 -21.57
C GLY A 144 12.97 -19.93 -20.68
N LYS A 145 14.01 -20.29 -19.90
CA LYS A 145 13.93 -21.39 -18.91
C LYS A 145 12.84 -21.11 -17.89
N GLU A 146 11.97 -22.08 -17.66
CA GLU A 146 10.96 -22.03 -16.60
C GLU A 146 11.63 -22.19 -15.24
N ILE A 147 11.25 -21.35 -14.27
CA ILE A 147 11.82 -21.36 -12.91
C ILE A 147 10.82 -21.98 -11.94
N PHE A 148 9.58 -21.53 -11.99
CA PHE A 148 8.47 -22.04 -11.16
C PHE A 148 7.12 -21.72 -11.82
N LEU A 149 6.06 -22.31 -11.29
CA LEU A 149 4.69 -22.13 -11.75
C LEU A 149 3.92 -21.28 -10.74
N LEU A 150 3.01 -20.42 -11.21
CA LEU A 150 2.05 -19.67 -10.39
C LEU A 150 0.64 -20.03 -10.83
N HIS A 151 -0.28 -20.01 -9.88
CA HIS A 151 -1.68 -20.30 -10.13
C HIS A 151 -2.55 -19.04 -10.01
N GLU A 152 -3.78 -19.16 -10.54
CA GLU A 152 -4.79 -18.10 -10.49
C GLU A 152 -5.01 -17.60 -9.06
N GLY A 153 -5.14 -16.28 -8.90
CA GLY A 153 -5.36 -15.62 -7.62
C GLY A 153 -4.09 -15.25 -6.87
N THR A 154 -2.90 -15.70 -7.32
CA THR A 154 -1.65 -15.34 -6.65
C THR A 154 -1.35 -13.86 -6.80
N LYS A 155 -1.11 -13.19 -5.66
CA LYS A 155 -0.67 -11.79 -5.62
C LYS A 155 0.82 -11.68 -5.87
N VAL A 156 1.21 -10.84 -6.81
CA VAL A 156 2.60 -10.61 -7.21
C VAL A 156 2.90 -9.11 -7.20
N LYS A 157 4.16 -8.76 -6.94
CA LYS A 157 4.65 -7.39 -7.08
C LYS A 157 5.30 -7.23 -8.45
N VAL A 158 4.85 -6.29 -9.25
CA VAL A 158 5.48 -5.93 -10.53
C VAL A 158 6.67 -5.03 -10.23
N VAL A 159 7.87 -5.48 -10.59
CA VAL A 159 9.14 -4.79 -10.33
C VAL A 159 9.62 -4.05 -11.57
N ASP A 160 9.34 -4.61 -12.77
CA ASP A 160 9.77 -4.06 -14.04
C ASP A 160 8.82 -4.49 -15.16
N SER A 161 8.83 -3.77 -16.27
CA SER A 161 8.01 -4.09 -17.44
C SER A 161 8.82 -3.88 -18.71
N GLN A 162 8.97 -4.93 -19.51
CA GLN A 162 9.71 -4.89 -20.76
C GLN A 162 8.90 -5.49 -21.91
N ASN A 163 8.51 -4.67 -22.87
CA ASN A 163 7.66 -5.05 -23.99
C ASN A 163 6.34 -5.74 -23.52
N ARG A 164 6.16 -7.03 -23.84
CA ARG A 164 5.00 -7.86 -23.47
C ARG A 164 5.23 -8.72 -22.22
N TRP A 165 6.28 -8.44 -21.45
CA TRP A 165 6.65 -9.17 -20.24
C TRP A 165 6.65 -8.28 -19.03
N LYS A 166 6.20 -8.82 -17.90
CA LYS A 166 6.33 -8.18 -16.59
C LYS A 166 7.28 -8.98 -15.72
N LYS A 167 8.26 -8.30 -15.11
CA LYS A 167 9.10 -8.87 -14.08
C LYS A 167 8.35 -8.82 -12.77
N ILE A 168 8.12 -9.96 -12.17
CA ILE A 168 7.37 -10.08 -10.94
C ILE A 168 8.25 -10.60 -9.81
N GLU A 169 7.91 -10.20 -8.59
CA GLU A 169 8.42 -10.73 -7.34
C GLU A 169 7.26 -11.29 -6.54
N ILE A 170 7.39 -12.50 -6.02
CA ILE A 170 6.40 -13.12 -5.13
C ILE A 170 6.80 -12.92 -3.66
N ALA A 171 5.92 -13.25 -2.71
CA ALA A 171 6.13 -12.97 -1.29
C ALA A 171 7.39 -13.64 -0.70
N ASP A 172 7.81 -14.77 -1.22
CA ASP A 172 9.04 -15.47 -0.84
C ASP A 172 10.32 -14.90 -1.49
N LYS A 173 10.22 -13.71 -2.13
CA LYS A 173 11.32 -13.00 -2.79
C LYS A 173 11.86 -13.63 -4.08
N ARG A 174 11.26 -14.70 -4.57
CA ARG A 174 11.59 -15.21 -5.89
C ARG A 174 11.13 -14.24 -6.96
N VAL A 175 11.96 -14.06 -7.99
CA VAL A 175 11.75 -13.11 -9.08
C VAL A 175 11.77 -13.85 -10.41
N GLY A 176 10.95 -13.41 -11.35
CA GLY A 176 10.95 -13.93 -12.70
C GLY A 176 10.06 -13.15 -13.65
N TRP A 177 9.93 -13.61 -14.88
CA TRP A 177 9.20 -12.95 -15.95
C TRP A 177 7.93 -13.72 -16.31
N VAL A 178 6.82 -13.00 -16.43
CA VAL A 178 5.54 -13.53 -16.91
C VAL A 178 5.02 -12.69 -18.09
N PRO A 179 4.21 -13.27 -18.99
CA PRO A 179 3.55 -12.50 -20.04
C PRO A 179 2.62 -11.43 -19.42
N GLN A 180 2.60 -10.23 -20.01
CA GLN A 180 1.82 -9.10 -19.47
C GLN A 180 0.31 -9.39 -19.38
N ASN A 181 -0.23 -10.19 -20.29
CA ASN A 181 -1.66 -10.53 -20.34
C ASN A 181 -2.10 -11.53 -19.26
N THR A 182 -1.16 -12.18 -18.54
CA THR A 182 -1.46 -13.20 -17.52
C THR A 182 -1.68 -12.60 -16.13
N VAL A 183 -1.36 -11.31 -15.95
CA VAL A 183 -1.49 -10.61 -14.67
C VAL A 183 -2.20 -9.28 -14.86
N GLU A 184 -3.13 -8.98 -13.94
CA GLU A 184 -3.89 -7.72 -13.92
C GLU A 184 -3.57 -6.90 -12.66
N GLY A 185 -3.29 -5.60 -12.83
CA GLY A 185 -2.96 -4.68 -11.74
C GLY A 185 -4.14 -4.42 -10.81
N ILE A 186 -3.83 -4.25 -9.53
CA ILE A 186 -4.77 -3.92 -8.47
C ILE A 186 -5.15 -2.43 -8.54
#